data_022159cfd8c07cecae46f379f8257558
#
_entry.id   022159cfd8c07cecae46f379f8257558
#
_cell.length_a   1.000
_cell.length_b   1.000
_cell.length_c   1.000
_cell.angle_alpha   90.00
_cell.angle_beta   90.00
_cell.angle_gamma   90.00
#
_symmetry.space_group_name_H-M   'P 1'
#
loop_
_entity.id
_entity.type
_entity.pdbx_description
1 polymer ?
#
loop_
_entity_poly.entity_id
_entity_poly.type
_entity_poly.pdbx_seq_one_letter_code
_entity_poly.pdbx_strand_id
1 'polypeptide(L)'
;MISKNNIYNICFILIFILLAIINKVSSIPENTEWQANHSSDLRIISATVSEDRLMIGLNIRLHDGSYTYWKNPGDSGVEPSIQILPNPEIIQYNVQWPAPIIIKNQYGTNYAYKDDLVIPIELELTNKGNLLNLDLDVEYGVCREICIPVKDRIEFKIINDIENYISHSNKLLKSVLTDIPKYRLDDEKVIRTTKLLNVNGTNVLSIIFSEQVKGVIIDQSDNFQFFDTGNSLEYYEEYQFTFREIYNGREIKGEKVSALIFLENEYFLEDFIIE
;
A
#
# COMPACT_ATOMS: atom_id res chain seq x y z
N MET A 1 20.19 52.96 -45.57
CA MET A 1 21.42 52.13 -45.27
C MET A 1 21.34 51.70 -43.82
N ILE A 2 21.02 50.45 -43.52
CA ILE A 2 20.97 49.96 -42.13
C ILE A 2 22.41 49.69 -41.71
N SER A 3 22.86 50.31 -40.63
CA SER A 3 24.23 50.17 -40.10
C SER A 3 24.51 48.67 -39.76
N LYS A 4 25.69 48.20 -40.09
CA LYS A 4 26.13 46.81 -39.76
C LYS A 4 25.94 46.47 -38.26
N ASN A 5 26.12 47.45 -37.38
CA ASN A 5 25.89 47.27 -35.95
C ASN A 5 24.42 46.95 -35.58
N ASN A 6 23.44 47.48 -36.34
CA ASN A 6 22.05 47.20 -36.10
C ASN A 6 21.67 45.76 -36.53
N ILE A 7 22.31 45.23 -37.56
CA ILE A 7 22.08 43.87 -38.00
C ILE A 7 22.63 42.87 -36.98
N TYR A 8 23.80 43.09 -36.40
CA TYR A 8 24.34 42.25 -35.33
C TYR A 8 23.46 42.24 -34.08
N ASN A 9 22.96 43.41 -33.67
CA ASN A 9 22.05 43.50 -32.51
C ASN A 9 20.71 42.76 -32.77
N ILE A 10 20.17 42.85 -33.95
CA ILE A 10 18.94 42.12 -34.34
C ILE A 10 19.18 40.61 -34.34
N CYS A 11 20.29 40.15 -34.93
CA CYS A 11 20.65 38.73 -34.89
C CYS A 11 20.89 38.22 -33.46
N PHE A 12 21.49 38.99 -32.61
CA PHE A 12 21.74 38.60 -31.20
C PHE A 12 20.43 38.50 -30.40
N ILE A 13 19.53 39.45 -30.63
CA ILE A 13 18.17 39.40 -29.98
C ILE A 13 17.36 38.20 -30.51
N LEU A 14 17.41 37.90 -31.82
CA LEU A 14 16.72 36.74 -32.37
C LEU A 14 17.28 35.41 -31.88
N ILE A 15 18.61 35.31 -31.72
CA ILE A 15 19.26 34.12 -31.12
C ILE A 15 18.87 33.97 -29.67
N PHE A 16 18.80 35.07 -28.90
CA PHE A 16 18.38 35.04 -27.50
C PHE A 16 16.92 34.65 -27.32
N ILE A 17 16.03 35.13 -28.21
CA ILE A 17 14.62 34.73 -28.25
C ILE A 17 14.48 33.27 -28.65
N LEU A 18 15.28 32.79 -29.61
CA LEU A 18 15.28 31.39 -30.06
C LEU A 18 15.76 30.46 -28.95
N LEU A 19 16.80 30.85 -28.19
CA LEU A 19 17.30 30.11 -27.03
C LEU A 19 16.31 30.12 -25.85
N ALA A 20 15.53 31.18 -25.66
CA ALA A 20 14.49 31.25 -24.65
C ALA A 20 13.27 30.38 -24.98
N ILE A 21 13.00 30.09 -26.25
CA ILE A 21 11.88 29.22 -26.69
C ILE A 21 12.23 27.74 -26.52
N ILE A 22 13.52 27.37 -26.61
CA ILE A 22 13.97 25.98 -26.55
C ILE A 22 13.91 25.41 -25.12
N ASN A 23 13.81 26.23 -24.08
CA ASN A 23 13.85 25.81 -22.67
C ASN A 23 12.49 25.49 -22.04
N LYS A 24 11.42 25.37 -22.79
CA LYS A 24 10.19 24.73 -22.28
C LYS A 24 10.22 23.23 -22.57
N VAL A 25 11.17 22.53 -21.98
CA VAL A 25 10.97 21.12 -21.71
C VAL A 25 9.87 21.05 -20.67
N SER A 26 8.69 20.68 -21.09
CA SER A 26 7.57 20.40 -20.19
C SER A 26 7.98 19.14 -19.43
N SER A 27 8.58 19.30 -18.25
CA SER A 27 8.84 18.16 -17.37
C SER A 27 7.47 17.59 -16.96
N ILE A 28 7.24 16.33 -17.22
CA ILE A 28 6.07 15.63 -16.68
C ILE A 28 6.24 15.62 -15.16
N PRO A 29 5.23 16.08 -14.42
CA PRO A 29 5.35 16.15 -12.97
C PRO A 29 5.47 14.73 -12.38
N GLU A 30 6.35 14.57 -11.40
CA GLU A 30 6.53 13.31 -10.65
C GLU A 30 5.30 12.95 -9.79
N ASN A 31 4.44 13.91 -9.55
CA ASN A 31 3.27 13.76 -8.70
C ASN A 31 2.06 14.35 -9.43
N THR A 32 0.89 13.76 -9.22
CA THR A 32 -0.36 14.43 -9.57
C THR A 32 -0.63 15.56 -8.56
N GLU A 33 -1.51 16.49 -8.94
CA GLU A 33 -2.11 17.41 -7.98
C GLU A 33 -2.93 16.62 -6.96
N TRP A 34 -3.11 17.19 -5.77
CA TRP A 34 -3.99 16.63 -4.76
C TRP A 34 -5.45 16.69 -5.23
N GLN A 35 -6.12 15.56 -5.20
CA GLN A 35 -7.56 15.47 -5.37
C GLN A 35 -8.20 15.51 -3.99
N ALA A 36 -8.93 16.59 -3.72
CA ALA A 36 -9.57 16.81 -2.42
C ALA A 36 -10.91 16.06 -2.37
N ASN A 37 -11.09 15.26 -1.33
CA ASN A 37 -12.32 14.61 -0.95
C ASN A 37 -12.84 15.17 0.37
N HIS A 38 -14.03 14.75 0.78
CA HIS A 38 -14.66 15.28 1.99
C HIS A 38 -13.88 14.99 3.27
N SER A 39 -13.16 13.88 3.34
CA SER A 39 -12.49 13.39 4.56
C SER A 39 -11.01 13.04 4.35
N SER A 40 -10.51 13.18 3.13
CA SER A 40 -9.12 12.88 2.77
C SER A 40 -8.75 13.59 1.47
N ASP A 41 -7.46 13.76 1.24
CA ASP A 41 -6.91 14.14 -0.05
C ASP A 41 -6.09 12.99 -0.59
N LEU A 42 -6.07 12.79 -1.89
CA LEU A 42 -5.25 11.75 -2.49
C LEU A 42 -4.49 12.25 -3.71
N ARG A 43 -3.34 11.66 -3.97
CA ARG A 43 -2.53 11.88 -5.16
C ARG A 43 -1.70 10.66 -5.50
N ILE A 44 -1.17 10.62 -6.73
CA ILE A 44 -0.15 9.66 -7.12
C ILE A 44 1.22 10.34 -7.11
N ILE A 45 2.18 9.66 -6.54
CA ILE A 45 3.61 9.97 -6.64
C ILE A 45 4.29 8.84 -7.41
N SER A 46 5.40 9.13 -8.07
CA SER A 46 6.10 8.13 -8.87
C SER A 46 7.59 8.13 -8.67
N ALA A 47 8.21 6.98 -8.87
CA ALA A 47 9.65 6.78 -8.81
C ALA A 47 10.06 5.65 -9.76
N THR A 48 11.12 5.87 -10.53
CA THR A 48 11.74 4.83 -11.34
C THR A 48 12.55 3.90 -10.44
N VAL A 49 12.39 2.58 -10.61
CA VAL A 49 13.14 1.56 -9.88
C VAL A 49 14.25 0.97 -10.76
N SER A 50 13.89 0.58 -11.99
CA SER A 50 14.80 0.08 -13.02
C SER A 50 14.20 0.37 -14.41
N GLU A 51 14.89 -0.06 -15.46
CA GLU A 51 14.42 0.15 -16.83
C GLU A 51 13.04 -0.48 -17.14
N ASP A 52 12.73 -1.59 -16.49
CA ASP A 52 11.50 -2.39 -16.67
C ASP A 52 10.56 -2.34 -15.46
N ARG A 53 10.93 -1.62 -14.39
CA ARG A 53 10.14 -1.50 -13.17
C ARG A 53 9.94 -0.05 -12.77
N LEU A 54 8.69 0.29 -12.58
CA LEU A 54 8.25 1.58 -12.09
C LEU A 54 7.57 1.39 -10.74
N MET A 55 7.86 2.26 -9.80
CA MET A 55 7.13 2.35 -8.54
C MET A 55 6.24 3.57 -8.56
N ILE A 56 4.97 3.39 -8.29
CA ILE A 56 4.07 4.49 -7.96
C ILE A 56 3.63 4.36 -6.51
N GLY A 57 3.20 5.45 -5.90
CA GLY A 57 2.63 5.46 -4.56
C GLY A 57 1.29 6.15 -4.56
N LEU A 58 0.24 5.46 -4.11
CA LEU A 58 -1.01 6.09 -3.76
C LEU A 58 -0.81 6.80 -2.41
N ASN A 59 -0.71 8.13 -2.44
CA ASN A 59 -0.52 8.94 -1.25
C ASN A 59 -1.86 9.51 -0.80
N ILE A 60 -2.33 9.07 0.35
CA ILE A 60 -3.59 9.48 0.98
C ILE A 60 -3.25 10.30 2.22
N ARG A 61 -3.75 11.53 2.29
CA ARG A 61 -3.71 12.37 3.47
C ARG A 61 -5.07 12.32 4.15
N LEU A 62 -5.14 11.73 5.32
CA LEU A 62 -6.36 11.68 6.12
C LEU A 62 -6.53 12.99 6.89
N HIS A 63 -7.75 13.51 6.96
CA HIS A 63 -8.04 14.67 7.79
C HIS A 63 -8.00 14.30 9.27
N ASP A 64 -7.70 15.27 10.14
CA ASP A 64 -7.46 15.07 11.57
C ASP A 64 -8.47 14.15 12.26
N GLY A 65 -7.94 13.14 12.96
CA GLY A 65 -8.73 12.16 13.69
C GLY A 65 -9.43 11.11 12.84
N SER A 66 -9.18 11.10 11.53
CA SER A 66 -9.68 10.07 10.62
C SER A 66 -8.71 8.90 10.50
N TYR A 67 -9.23 7.76 10.06
CA TYR A 67 -8.44 6.57 9.72
C TYR A 67 -9.04 5.89 8.49
N THR A 68 -8.21 5.09 7.81
CA THR A 68 -8.64 4.22 6.71
C THR A 68 -8.16 2.79 6.98
N TYR A 69 -8.70 1.83 6.25
CA TYR A 69 -8.46 0.41 6.52
C TYR A 69 -7.27 -0.16 5.76
N TRP A 70 -6.66 -1.17 6.34
CA TRP A 70 -5.71 -2.05 5.67
C TRP A 70 -6.45 -3.01 4.72
N LYS A 71 -5.69 -3.75 3.87
CA LYS A 71 -6.25 -4.74 2.93
C LYS A 71 -7.18 -5.76 3.60
N ASN A 72 -6.86 -6.20 4.82
CA ASN A 72 -7.77 -6.90 5.71
C ASN A 72 -8.27 -5.90 6.75
N PRO A 73 -9.52 -5.45 6.69
CA PRO A 73 -10.02 -4.38 7.54
C PRO A 73 -10.34 -4.81 8.97
N GLY A 74 -10.32 -6.13 9.27
CA GLY A 74 -10.73 -6.70 10.55
C GLY A 74 -12.26 -6.90 10.64
N ASP A 75 -12.80 -6.76 11.87
CA ASP A 75 -14.16 -7.21 12.19
C ASP A 75 -15.27 -6.37 11.54
N SER A 76 -15.07 -5.08 11.39
CA SER A 76 -16.13 -4.14 10.99
C SER A 76 -15.72 -3.14 9.90
N GLY A 77 -14.55 -3.31 9.32
CA GLY A 77 -14.04 -2.41 8.29
C GLY A 77 -14.56 -2.71 6.88
N VAL A 78 -14.21 -1.79 5.97
CA VAL A 78 -14.45 -1.94 4.54
C VAL A 78 -13.11 -2.17 3.85
N GLU A 79 -12.98 -3.27 3.15
CA GLU A 79 -11.79 -3.63 2.39
C GLU A 79 -11.53 -2.57 1.30
N PRO A 80 -10.34 -1.96 1.24
CA PRO A 80 -9.99 -1.03 0.17
C PRO A 80 -9.71 -1.80 -1.13
N SER A 81 -10.06 -1.17 -2.26
CA SER A 81 -9.78 -1.68 -3.60
C SER A 81 -8.90 -0.68 -4.35
N ILE A 82 -7.80 -1.17 -4.91
CA ILE A 82 -6.88 -0.40 -5.75
C ILE A 82 -6.69 -1.21 -7.03
N GLN A 83 -7.14 -0.68 -8.16
CA GLN A 83 -7.10 -1.37 -9.44
C GLN A 83 -6.45 -0.47 -10.49
N ILE A 84 -5.44 -1.00 -11.17
CA ILE A 84 -4.92 -0.38 -12.38
C ILE A 84 -5.72 -0.90 -13.56
N LEU A 85 -6.29 0.01 -14.34
CA LEU A 85 -7.06 -0.36 -15.50
C LEU A 85 -6.17 -0.99 -16.59
N PRO A 86 -6.73 -1.87 -17.45
CA PRO A 86 -5.95 -2.56 -18.46
C PRO A 86 -5.09 -1.63 -19.31
N ASN A 87 -3.81 -1.89 -19.35
CA ASN A 87 -2.82 -1.14 -20.11
C ASN A 87 -1.84 -2.11 -20.78
N PRO A 88 -1.67 -2.09 -22.12
CA PRO A 88 -0.82 -3.04 -22.83
C PRO A 88 0.68 -2.89 -22.51
N GLU A 89 1.08 -1.79 -21.89
CA GLU A 89 2.46 -1.54 -21.49
C GLU A 89 2.79 -2.11 -20.09
N ILE A 90 1.78 -2.59 -19.34
CA ILE A 90 1.93 -3.18 -18.02
C ILE A 90 1.77 -4.70 -18.14
N ILE A 91 2.78 -5.45 -17.74
CA ILE A 91 2.75 -6.91 -17.67
C ILE A 91 1.94 -7.34 -16.45
N GLN A 92 2.31 -6.78 -15.28
CA GLN A 92 1.64 -7.02 -13.99
C GLN A 92 1.92 -5.87 -13.02
N TYR A 93 1.15 -5.82 -11.96
CA TYR A 93 1.39 -4.92 -10.84
C TYR A 93 1.19 -5.60 -9.50
N ASN A 94 1.85 -5.07 -8.47
CA ASN A 94 1.77 -5.55 -7.11
C ASN A 94 1.58 -4.39 -6.13
N VAL A 95 0.48 -4.40 -5.38
CA VAL A 95 0.18 -3.43 -4.32
C VAL A 95 0.88 -3.88 -3.05
N GLN A 96 1.78 -3.05 -2.53
CA GLN A 96 2.56 -3.35 -1.33
C GLN A 96 1.95 -2.61 -0.12
N TRP A 97 1.40 -3.37 0.81
CA TRP A 97 0.70 -2.81 1.96
C TRP A 97 1.64 -2.62 3.15
N PRO A 98 1.87 -1.38 3.63
CA PRO A 98 2.60 -1.14 4.88
C PRO A 98 1.94 -1.85 6.06
N ALA A 99 2.68 -2.08 7.14
CA ALA A 99 2.10 -2.67 8.35
C ALA A 99 1.02 -1.73 8.94
N PRO A 100 -0.19 -2.24 9.26
CA PRO A 100 -1.25 -1.45 9.84
C PRO A 100 -1.05 -1.26 11.34
N ILE A 101 -1.79 -0.33 11.93
CA ILE A 101 -2.04 -0.29 13.37
C ILE A 101 -3.29 -1.12 13.71
N ILE A 102 -3.31 -1.66 14.93
CA ILE A 102 -4.47 -2.39 15.47
C ILE A 102 -5.32 -1.42 16.28
N ILE A 103 -6.58 -1.25 15.89
CA ILE A 103 -7.57 -0.41 16.59
C ILE A 103 -8.63 -1.31 17.19
N LYS A 104 -8.73 -1.30 18.53
CA LYS A 104 -9.77 -2.03 19.25
C LYS A 104 -10.84 -1.03 19.76
N ASN A 105 -12.11 -1.31 19.48
CA ASN A 105 -13.24 -0.52 19.91
C ASN A 105 -14.46 -1.43 20.21
N GLN A 106 -15.60 -0.83 20.54
CA GLN A 106 -16.82 -1.58 20.85
C GLN A 106 -17.39 -2.40 19.68
N TYR A 107 -16.93 -2.19 18.46
CA TYR A 107 -17.37 -2.90 17.25
C TYR A 107 -16.41 -4.01 16.85
N GLY A 108 -15.32 -4.22 17.60
CA GLY A 108 -14.31 -5.24 17.34
C GLY A 108 -12.91 -4.70 17.11
N THR A 109 -12.07 -5.53 16.52
CA THR A 109 -10.70 -5.22 16.16
C THR A 109 -10.62 -4.85 14.68
N ASN A 110 -10.04 -3.69 14.39
CA ASN A 110 -9.82 -3.22 13.01
C ASN A 110 -8.33 -3.00 12.76
N TYR A 111 -7.92 -3.23 11.53
CA TYR A 111 -6.57 -2.99 11.04
C TYR A 111 -6.60 -1.79 10.12
N ALA A 112 -5.84 -0.75 10.45
CA ALA A 112 -6.05 0.55 9.87
C ALA A 112 -4.78 1.40 9.77
N TYR A 113 -4.89 2.54 9.10
CA TYR A 113 -3.87 3.57 9.01
C TYR A 113 -4.44 4.90 9.52
N LYS A 114 -3.59 5.70 10.12
CA LYS A 114 -3.86 7.08 10.52
C LYS A 114 -2.87 8.01 9.84
N ASP A 115 -3.20 9.31 9.82
CA ASP A 115 -2.35 10.34 9.26
C ASP A 115 -2.09 10.19 7.75
N ASP A 116 -0.91 10.57 7.28
CA ASP A 116 -0.51 10.45 5.88
C ASP A 116 -0.08 9.00 5.58
N LEU A 117 -0.68 8.42 4.56
CA LEU A 117 -0.41 7.05 4.10
C LEU A 117 0.15 7.09 2.67
N VAL A 118 1.16 6.29 2.43
CA VAL A 118 1.60 5.97 1.06
C VAL A 118 1.54 4.46 0.87
N ILE A 119 0.78 4.01 -0.13
CA ILE A 119 0.71 2.61 -0.54
C ILE A 119 1.53 2.46 -1.83
N PRO A 120 2.71 1.82 -1.79
CA PRO A 120 3.51 1.56 -2.96
C PRO A 120 2.85 0.54 -3.89
N ILE A 121 2.93 0.78 -5.19
CA ILE A 121 2.47 -0.13 -6.24
C ILE A 121 3.62 -0.30 -7.22
N GLU A 122 4.15 -1.50 -7.31
CA GLU A 122 5.20 -1.86 -8.26
C GLU A 122 4.58 -2.29 -9.58
N LEU A 123 5.04 -1.73 -10.68
CA LEU A 123 4.62 -2.04 -12.04
C LEU A 123 5.76 -2.70 -12.78
N GLU A 124 5.51 -3.83 -13.42
CA GLU A 124 6.39 -4.44 -14.40
C GLU A 124 5.95 -4.05 -15.80
N LEU A 125 6.88 -3.49 -16.59
CA LEU A 125 6.60 -2.89 -17.89
C LEU A 125 7.12 -3.73 -19.05
N THR A 126 6.38 -3.70 -20.17
CA THR A 126 6.77 -4.39 -21.41
C THR A 126 7.94 -3.69 -22.13
N ASN A 127 8.02 -2.36 -22.03
CA ASN A 127 8.99 -1.54 -22.73
C ASN A 127 9.67 -0.53 -21.81
N LYS A 128 10.93 -0.24 -22.11
CA LYS A 128 11.79 0.69 -21.39
C LYS A 128 11.63 2.12 -21.88
N GLY A 129 11.61 3.09 -20.97
CA GLY A 129 11.78 4.51 -21.29
C GLY A 129 10.61 5.20 -21.99
N ASN A 130 9.41 4.65 -21.95
CA ASN A 130 8.24 5.21 -22.60
C ASN A 130 7.39 6.07 -21.65
N LEU A 131 6.63 7.00 -22.27
CA LEU A 131 5.56 7.71 -21.62
C LEU A 131 4.41 6.72 -21.34
N LEU A 132 4.10 6.50 -20.07
CA LEU A 132 3.03 5.63 -19.64
C LEU A 132 1.82 6.47 -19.22
N ASN A 133 0.64 6.17 -19.78
CA ASN A 133 -0.62 6.69 -19.30
C ASN A 133 -1.24 5.67 -18.36
N LEU A 134 -1.52 6.06 -17.15
CA LEU A 134 -2.08 5.19 -16.11
C LEU A 134 -3.44 5.69 -15.67
N ASP A 135 -4.36 4.74 -15.51
CA ASP A 135 -5.67 4.94 -14.94
C ASP A 135 -5.82 4.03 -13.73
N LEU A 136 -6.11 4.61 -12.57
CA LEU A 136 -6.36 3.88 -11.33
C LEU A 136 -7.79 4.11 -10.86
N ASP A 137 -8.51 3.04 -10.57
CA ASP A 137 -9.73 3.07 -9.78
C ASP A 137 -9.38 2.75 -8.32
N VAL A 138 -9.78 3.63 -7.40
CA VAL A 138 -9.47 3.53 -5.98
C VAL A 138 -10.75 3.65 -5.18
N GLU A 139 -11.03 2.66 -4.33
CA GLU A 139 -12.16 2.67 -3.41
C GLU A 139 -11.66 2.37 -1.99
N TYR A 140 -12.03 3.20 -1.01
CA TYR A 140 -11.66 3.00 0.39
C TYR A 140 -12.65 3.69 1.33
N GLY A 141 -12.66 3.29 2.58
CA GLY A 141 -13.45 3.94 3.61
C GLY A 141 -12.61 4.91 4.44
N VAL A 142 -13.09 6.13 4.66
CA VAL A 142 -12.51 7.05 5.63
C VAL A 142 -13.45 7.17 6.83
N CYS A 143 -12.96 6.82 7.99
CA CYS A 143 -13.76 6.70 9.19
C CYS A 143 -13.29 7.64 10.30
N ARG A 144 -14.25 8.18 11.04
CA ARG A 144 -14.06 8.91 12.29
C ARG A 144 -15.16 8.51 13.27
N GLU A 145 -16.28 9.20 13.31
CA GLU A 145 -17.51 8.80 14.01
C GLU A 145 -18.38 7.92 13.09
N ILE A 146 -18.37 8.22 11.82
CA ILE A 146 -19.00 7.45 10.74
C ILE A 146 -17.95 7.14 9.68
N CYS A 147 -18.19 6.09 8.89
CA CYS A 147 -17.36 5.76 7.75
C CYS A 147 -17.97 6.30 6.46
N ILE A 148 -17.20 7.06 5.71
CA ILE A 148 -17.57 7.62 4.42
C ILE A 148 -16.83 6.86 3.33
N PRO A 149 -17.54 6.23 2.38
CA PRO A 149 -16.89 5.62 1.23
C PRO A 149 -16.33 6.70 0.30
N VAL A 150 -15.10 6.51 -0.13
CA VAL A 150 -14.43 7.31 -1.16
C VAL A 150 -14.23 6.42 -2.36
N LYS A 151 -14.59 6.94 -3.55
CA LYS A 151 -14.40 6.28 -4.82
C LYS A 151 -13.90 7.32 -5.82
N ASP A 152 -12.67 7.10 -6.28
CA ASP A 152 -12.00 8.01 -7.20
C ASP A 152 -11.36 7.26 -8.35
N ARG A 153 -11.30 7.96 -9.50
CA ARG A 153 -10.50 7.57 -10.64
C ARG A 153 -9.41 8.60 -10.88
N ILE A 154 -8.17 8.14 -10.96
CA ILE A 154 -7.00 8.97 -11.16
C ILE A 154 -6.36 8.62 -12.48
N GLU A 155 -6.31 9.60 -13.38
CA GLU A 155 -5.59 9.50 -14.65
C GLU A 155 -4.30 10.30 -14.54
N PHE A 156 -3.17 9.71 -14.85
CA PHE A 156 -1.91 10.43 -14.87
C PHE A 156 -0.92 9.89 -15.89
N LYS A 157 0.06 10.74 -16.21
CA LYS A 157 1.12 10.42 -17.16
C LYS A 157 2.45 10.39 -16.43
N ILE A 158 3.25 9.38 -16.72
CA ILE A 158 4.57 9.21 -16.12
C ILE A 158 5.58 8.83 -17.19
N ILE A 159 6.81 9.31 -17.04
CA ILE A 159 7.95 8.83 -17.83
C ILE A 159 8.79 7.93 -16.92
N ASN A 160 9.08 6.73 -17.41
CA ASN A 160 10.06 5.87 -16.78
C ASN A 160 11.47 6.36 -17.15
N ASP A 161 11.98 7.34 -16.43
CA ASP A 161 13.28 8.00 -16.68
C ASP A 161 14.27 7.70 -15.57
N ILE A 162 15.29 6.92 -15.89
CA ILE A 162 16.34 6.51 -14.95
C ILE A 162 17.27 7.66 -14.59
N GLU A 163 17.45 8.66 -15.47
CA GLU A 163 18.40 9.75 -15.26
C GLU A 163 17.96 10.69 -14.12
N ASN A 164 16.67 10.77 -13.84
CA ASN A 164 16.08 11.60 -12.77
C ASN A 164 15.85 10.85 -11.43
N TYR A 165 16.68 9.88 -11.13
CA TYR A 165 16.53 8.95 -10.00
C TYR A 165 16.52 9.59 -8.58
N ILE A 166 16.86 10.86 -8.40
CA ILE A 166 17.01 11.53 -7.07
C ILE A 166 15.91 12.57 -6.87
N SER A 167 14.66 12.19 -6.96
CA SER A 167 13.54 13.07 -6.66
C SER A 167 13.10 12.99 -5.19
N HIS A 168 12.24 13.92 -4.78
CA HIS A 168 11.59 13.86 -3.46
C HIS A 168 10.67 12.64 -3.36
N SER A 169 9.93 12.35 -4.40
CA SER A 169 9.02 11.20 -4.49
C SER A 169 9.76 9.87 -4.37
N ASN A 170 10.95 9.74 -4.98
CA ASN A 170 11.82 8.60 -4.82
C ASN A 170 12.25 8.39 -3.36
N LYS A 171 12.59 9.46 -2.64
CA LYS A 171 12.98 9.37 -1.22
C LYS A 171 11.80 8.95 -0.35
N LEU A 172 10.62 9.52 -0.59
CA LEU A 172 9.41 9.17 0.15
C LEU A 172 9.03 7.71 -0.08
N LEU A 173 8.97 7.26 -1.34
CA LEU A 173 8.66 5.87 -1.67
C LEU A 173 9.69 4.89 -1.07
N LYS A 174 10.99 5.21 -1.15
CA LYS A 174 12.02 4.39 -0.53
C LYS A 174 11.87 4.28 1.00
N SER A 175 11.51 5.37 1.68
CA SER A 175 11.29 5.31 3.13
C SER A 175 10.11 4.41 3.48
N VAL A 176 9.02 4.49 2.73
CA VAL A 176 7.83 3.65 2.97
C VAL A 176 8.09 2.17 2.71
N LEU A 177 8.97 1.83 1.77
CA LEU A 177 9.35 0.44 1.51
C LEU A 177 10.02 -0.25 2.71
N THR A 178 10.55 0.52 3.67
CA THR A 178 11.05 -0.05 4.94
C THR A 178 9.92 -0.53 5.85
N ASP A 179 8.72 0.01 5.67
CA ASP A 179 7.53 -0.28 6.46
C ASP A 179 6.67 -1.40 5.85
N ILE A 180 7.11 -1.96 4.71
CA ILE A 180 6.45 -3.12 4.10
C ILE A 180 6.90 -4.39 4.85
N PRO A 181 5.96 -5.15 5.42
CA PRO A 181 6.29 -6.40 6.11
C PRO A 181 6.97 -7.39 5.17
N LYS A 182 8.05 -8.01 5.65
CA LYS A 182 8.80 -9.03 4.90
C LYS A 182 8.53 -10.40 5.50
N TYR A 183 8.60 -11.42 4.65
CA TYR A 183 8.55 -12.80 5.14
C TYR A 183 9.83 -13.15 5.87
N ARG A 184 9.68 -13.78 7.05
CA ARG A 184 10.80 -14.40 7.77
C ARG A 184 11.26 -15.68 7.09
N LEU A 185 12.55 -15.96 7.22
CA LEU A 185 13.13 -17.23 6.75
C LEU A 185 12.62 -18.39 7.61
N ASP A 186 12.63 -19.60 7.06
CA ASP A 186 12.06 -20.78 7.73
C ASP A 186 12.74 -21.13 9.06
N ASP A 187 14.03 -20.85 9.20
CA ASP A 187 14.82 -21.06 10.42
C ASP A 187 14.64 -19.99 11.50
N GLU A 188 13.97 -18.90 11.15
CA GLU A 188 13.69 -17.77 12.05
C GLU A 188 12.22 -17.70 12.49
N LYS A 189 11.39 -18.67 12.09
CA LYS A 189 9.96 -18.69 12.40
C LYS A 189 9.68 -18.74 13.90
N VAL A 190 8.66 -17.98 14.31
CA VAL A 190 8.23 -17.92 15.71
C VAL A 190 6.94 -18.69 15.98
N ILE A 191 6.14 -19.01 14.97
CA ILE A 191 4.97 -19.88 15.15
C ILE A 191 5.50 -21.32 15.37
N ARG A 192 5.22 -21.84 16.57
CA ARG A 192 5.64 -23.18 16.97
C ARG A 192 4.63 -24.25 16.57
N THR A 193 3.36 -24.01 16.77
CA THR A 193 2.25 -24.92 16.44
C THR A 193 0.92 -24.19 16.47
N THR A 194 -0.09 -24.80 15.90
CA THR A 194 -1.48 -24.34 15.97
C THR A 194 -2.36 -25.41 16.62
N LYS A 195 -3.50 -25.01 17.17
CA LYS A 195 -4.51 -25.91 17.72
C LYS A 195 -5.90 -25.45 17.32
N LEU A 196 -6.72 -26.40 16.91
CA LEU A 196 -8.14 -26.16 16.69
C LEU A 196 -8.92 -26.58 17.94
N LEU A 197 -9.67 -25.64 18.50
CA LEU A 197 -10.44 -25.81 19.71
C LEU A 197 -11.93 -25.57 19.41
N ASN A 198 -12.81 -26.19 20.19
CA ASN A 198 -14.21 -25.82 20.22
C ASN A 198 -14.56 -25.36 21.64
N VAL A 199 -14.82 -24.07 21.78
CA VAL A 199 -15.12 -23.45 23.07
C VAL A 199 -16.60 -23.04 23.06
N ASN A 200 -17.43 -23.76 23.79
CA ASN A 200 -18.89 -23.52 23.89
C ASN A 200 -19.59 -23.42 22.52
N GLY A 201 -19.20 -24.27 21.59
CA GLY A 201 -19.76 -24.29 20.22
C GLY A 201 -19.12 -23.30 19.24
N THR A 202 -18.16 -22.50 19.69
CA THR A 202 -17.40 -21.57 18.84
C THR A 202 -16.08 -22.21 18.43
N ASN A 203 -15.78 -22.18 17.15
CA ASN A 203 -14.50 -22.66 16.62
C ASN A 203 -13.41 -21.62 16.88
N VAL A 204 -12.29 -22.07 17.46
CA VAL A 204 -11.15 -21.23 17.85
C VAL A 204 -9.88 -21.81 17.27
N LEU A 205 -9.11 -20.99 16.58
CA LEU A 205 -7.72 -21.25 16.21
C LEU A 205 -6.81 -20.64 17.28
N SER A 206 -6.01 -21.46 17.95
CA SER A 206 -4.98 -21.04 18.87
C SER A 206 -3.62 -21.17 18.20
N ILE A 207 -2.82 -20.12 18.19
CA ILE A 207 -1.45 -20.07 17.64
C ILE A 207 -0.49 -19.92 18.82
N ILE A 208 0.48 -20.84 18.92
CA ILE A 208 1.48 -20.88 19.98
C ILE A 208 2.81 -20.43 19.42
N PHE A 209 3.46 -19.49 20.10
CA PHE A 209 4.71 -18.87 19.68
C PHE A 209 5.90 -19.37 20.50
N SER A 210 7.11 -19.26 19.93
CA SER A 210 8.38 -19.54 20.63
C SER A 210 8.87 -18.38 21.48
N GLU A 211 8.30 -17.19 21.28
CA GLU A 211 8.60 -15.97 22.00
C GLU A 211 7.34 -15.12 22.18
N GLN A 212 7.42 -14.07 22.98
CA GLN A 212 6.29 -13.21 23.26
C GLN A 212 6.00 -12.26 22.09
N VAL A 213 4.76 -12.23 21.63
CA VAL A 213 4.28 -11.35 20.56
C VAL A 213 3.37 -10.24 21.13
N LYS A 214 3.39 -9.07 20.51
CA LYS A 214 2.53 -7.93 20.86
C LYS A 214 1.19 -7.95 20.13
N GLY A 215 1.15 -8.55 18.96
CA GLY A 215 -0.04 -8.64 18.15
C GLY A 215 0.15 -9.60 16.98
N VAL A 216 -0.97 -10.09 16.49
CA VAL A 216 -1.02 -10.98 15.35
C VAL A 216 -2.21 -10.57 14.49
N ILE A 217 -2.01 -10.50 13.19
CA ILE A 217 -3.07 -10.35 12.21
C ILE A 217 -2.99 -11.52 11.25
N ILE A 218 -4.05 -12.30 11.14
CA ILE A 218 -4.12 -13.34 10.11
C ILE A 218 -4.69 -12.72 8.85
N ASP A 219 -3.98 -12.89 7.72
CA ASP A 219 -4.56 -12.56 6.43
C ASP A 219 -5.77 -13.45 6.16
N GLN A 220 -6.80 -12.89 5.54
CA GLN A 220 -7.96 -13.68 5.15
C GLN A 220 -7.54 -14.71 4.11
N SER A 221 -7.97 -15.95 4.30
CA SER A 221 -7.92 -16.95 3.23
C SER A 221 -9.17 -16.83 2.35
N ASP A 222 -9.12 -17.40 1.16
CA ASP A 222 -10.29 -17.47 0.27
C ASP A 222 -11.47 -18.25 0.91
N ASN A 223 -11.17 -19.10 1.90
CA ASN A 223 -12.13 -20.04 2.48
C ASN A 223 -12.58 -19.68 3.90
N PHE A 224 -11.75 -18.91 4.65
CA PHE A 224 -12.00 -18.64 6.06
C PHE A 224 -11.78 -17.17 6.41
N GLN A 225 -12.64 -16.66 7.28
CA GLN A 225 -12.48 -15.35 7.90
C GLN A 225 -12.14 -15.54 9.38
N PHE A 226 -11.11 -14.80 9.83
CA PHE A 226 -10.60 -14.87 11.20
C PHE A 226 -10.94 -13.58 11.96
N PHE A 227 -11.28 -13.72 13.24
CA PHE A 227 -11.66 -12.62 14.12
C PHE A 227 -10.82 -12.68 15.39
N ASP A 228 -10.18 -11.58 15.74
CA ASP A 228 -9.40 -11.46 16.98
C ASP A 228 -10.32 -11.63 18.19
N THR A 229 -9.97 -12.51 19.15
CA THR A 229 -10.75 -12.72 20.37
C THR A 229 -10.60 -11.60 21.41
N GLY A 230 -9.73 -10.62 21.13
CA GLY A 230 -9.63 -9.42 21.96
C GLY A 230 -8.87 -9.60 23.27
N ASN A 231 -7.91 -10.52 23.35
CA ASN A 231 -7.06 -10.66 24.53
C ASN A 231 -6.47 -9.30 24.96
N SER A 232 -6.51 -9.03 26.28
CA SER A 232 -6.12 -7.73 26.87
C SER A 232 -4.69 -7.68 27.42
N LEU A 233 -3.88 -8.72 27.21
CA LEU A 233 -2.49 -8.78 27.68
C LEU A 233 -1.56 -7.99 26.76
N GLU A 234 -0.48 -7.43 27.32
CA GLU A 234 0.52 -6.70 26.53
C GLU A 234 1.40 -7.61 25.67
N TYR A 235 1.59 -8.87 26.10
CA TYR A 235 2.43 -9.86 25.43
C TYR A 235 1.78 -11.24 25.47
N TYR A 236 1.91 -11.98 24.40
CA TYR A 236 1.28 -13.28 24.21
C TYR A 236 2.30 -14.34 23.81
N GLU A 237 2.27 -15.50 24.47
CA GLU A 237 2.88 -16.76 23.98
C GLU A 237 1.85 -17.61 23.24
N GLU A 238 0.57 -17.30 23.39
CA GLU A 238 -0.55 -17.93 22.72
C GLU A 238 -1.56 -16.85 22.30
N TYR A 239 -1.94 -16.82 21.03
CA TYR A 239 -2.93 -15.90 20.48
C TYR A 239 -4.09 -16.66 19.87
N GLN A 240 -5.32 -16.18 20.11
CA GLN A 240 -6.53 -16.91 19.71
C GLN A 240 -7.39 -16.08 18.75
N PHE A 241 -7.91 -16.77 17.75
CA PHE A 241 -8.86 -16.25 16.79
C PHE A 241 -10.09 -17.12 16.75
N THR A 242 -11.28 -16.51 16.74
CA THR A 242 -12.46 -17.23 16.22
C THR A 242 -12.43 -17.21 14.71
N PHE A 243 -13.05 -18.18 14.07
CA PHE A 243 -13.11 -18.21 12.60
C PHE A 243 -14.44 -18.75 12.13
N ARG A 244 -14.80 -18.38 10.91
CA ARG A 244 -15.95 -18.93 10.18
C ARG A 244 -15.56 -19.27 8.74
N GLU A 245 -16.22 -20.26 8.18
CA GLU A 245 -16.14 -20.57 6.74
C GLU A 245 -16.81 -19.46 5.93
N ILE A 246 -16.19 -19.07 4.81
CA ILE A 246 -16.78 -18.20 3.80
C ILE A 246 -17.65 -19.03 2.87
N TYR A 247 -17.17 -20.23 2.49
CA TYR A 247 -17.88 -21.19 1.64
C TYR A 247 -18.03 -22.52 2.38
N ASN A 248 -19.25 -23.05 2.41
CA ASN A 248 -19.56 -24.29 3.12
C ASN A 248 -18.79 -25.51 2.58
N GLY A 249 -18.32 -26.35 3.49
CA GLY A 249 -17.71 -27.64 3.19
C GLY A 249 -16.20 -27.63 3.00
N ARG A 250 -15.53 -26.59 3.44
CA ARG A 250 -14.08 -26.55 3.51
C ARG A 250 -13.58 -26.97 4.89
N GLU A 251 -12.55 -27.78 4.91
CA GLU A 251 -11.88 -28.17 6.13
C GLU A 251 -10.74 -27.18 6.42
N ILE A 252 -10.74 -26.59 7.62
CA ILE A 252 -9.72 -25.60 8.02
C ILE A 252 -8.35 -26.26 8.29
N LYS A 253 -8.36 -27.52 8.70
CA LYS A 253 -7.12 -28.27 8.89
C LYS A 253 -6.39 -28.45 7.56
N GLY A 254 -5.11 -28.10 7.54
CA GLY A 254 -4.30 -28.09 6.32
C GLY A 254 -4.37 -26.80 5.51
N GLU A 255 -5.20 -25.83 5.91
CA GLU A 255 -5.22 -24.51 5.25
C GLU A 255 -3.88 -23.81 5.48
N LYS A 256 -3.32 -23.26 4.40
CA LYS A 256 -2.12 -22.41 4.45
C LYS A 256 -2.56 -20.96 4.57
N VAL A 257 -2.09 -20.28 5.60
CA VAL A 257 -2.39 -18.87 5.87
C VAL A 257 -1.13 -18.11 6.21
N SER A 258 -1.16 -16.80 6.04
CA SER A 258 -0.10 -15.88 6.43
C SER A 258 -0.52 -15.07 7.65
N ALA A 259 0.39 -14.89 8.60
CA ALA A 259 0.21 -13.99 9.72
C ALA A 259 1.21 -12.84 9.67
N LEU A 260 0.73 -11.63 9.92
CA LEU A 260 1.56 -10.47 10.26
C LEU A 260 1.74 -10.47 11.78
N ILE A 261 2.97 -10.66 12.23
CA ILE A 261 3.34 -10.82 13.63
C ILE A 261 4.09 -9.56 14.07
N PHE A 262 3.68 -9.00 15.21
CA PHE A 262 4.29 -7.83 15.84
C PHE A 262 5.06 -8.27 17.08
N LEU A 263 6.36 -8.00 17.10
CA LEU A 263 7.21 -8.10 18.29
C LEU A 263 7.40 -6.70 18.93
N GLU A 264 8.34 -6.58 19.87
CA GLU A 264 8.60 -5.30 20.55
C GLU A 264 9.07 -4.20 19.59
N ASN A 265 9.99 -4.52 18.66
CA ASN A 265 10.67 -3.53 17.82
C ASN A 265 10.61 -3.87 16.32
N GLU A 266 9.93 -4.91 15.95
CA GLU A 266 9.82 -5.35 14.56
C GLU A 266 8.49 -6.03 14.28
N TYR A 267 8.18 -6.16 12.99
CA TYR A 267 7.06 -6.95 12.48
C TYR A 267 7.46 -7.64 11.18
N PHE A 268 6.84 -8.78 10.91
CA PHE A 268 7.14 -9.60 9.74
C PHE A 268 5.95 -10.50 9.38
N LEU A 269 5.99 -11.04 8.18
CA LEU A 269 5.05 -12.06 7.72
C LEU A 269 5.61 -13.45 7.96
N GLU A 270 4.75 -14.37 8.35
CA GLU A 270 5.07 -15.78 8.49
C GLU A 270 3.94 -16.64 7.93
N ASP A 271 4.30 -17.53 7.00
CA ASP A 271 3.38 -18.54 6.49
C ASP A 271 3.35 -19.77 7.38
N PHE A 272 2.16 -20.29 7.68
CA PHE A 272 1.98 -21.52 8.44
C PHE A 272 0.79 -22.34 7.92
N ILE A 273 0.74 -23.60 8.32
CA ILE A 273 -0.36 -24.51 8.03
C ILE A 273 -1.12 -24.76 9.31
N ILE A 274 -2.44 -24.70 9.27
CA ILE A 274 -3.30 -24.99 10.41
C ILE A 274 -3.34 -26.51 10.62
N GLU A 275 -2.93 -26.97 11.81
CA GLU A 275 -2.82 -28.39 12.19
C GLU A 275 -4.09 -28.99 12.78
#